data_5a9f568d69d6788c8dfc2ec3ea0b645d
#
_entry.id   5a9f568d69d6788c8dfc2ec3ea0b645d
#
_cell.length_a   1.000
_cell.length_b   1.000
_cell.length_c   1.000
_cell.angle_alpha   90.00
_cell.angle_beta   90.00
_cell.angle_gamma   90.00
#
_symmetry.space_group_name_H-M   'P 1'
#
loop_
_entity.id
_entity.type
_entity.pdbx_description
1 polymer ?
#
loop_
_entity_poly.entity_id
_entity_poly.type
_entity_poly.pdbx_seq_one_letter_code
_entity_poly.pdbx_strand_id
1 'polypeptide(L)'
;MATYKKRGFKNKASSSKAEALEKKSTTANVFNTLDEGSSQTQQWVERNQNKILGLVAVISIIVIGVFAYSKLIKEPKESNAFNKMYFAQKKFDEAVLINNDSLYNIALNGDDLNMGMLQIIDEFGGTDASNLAKYYSGIMYLKMNDYPNSIKYLSNFSSDDILLSSLATGSIGDAFSELNQFDDALDYYVKASKSNNNYSSPMYLFKAGTIAMKLNKFKKAEEYFSIIKQDYPNSAEAKNIDAYISKSVASNQ
;
A
#
# COMPACT_ATOMS: atom_id res chain seq x y z
N MET A 1 60.65 -54.57 -54.00
CA MET A 1 59.27 -54.06 -53.78
C MET A 1 58.63 -54.85 -52.66
N ALA A 2 58.49 -54.26 -51.47
CA ALA A 2 57.93 -54.94 -50.31
C ALA A 2 56.46 -54.54 -50.16
N THR A 3 55.60 -55.51 -50.31
CA THR A 3 54.10 -55.32 -50.14
C THR A 3 53.72 -55.46 -48.69
N TYR A 4 53.19 -54.35 -48.11
CA TYR A 4 52.72 -54.28 -46.75
C TYR A 4 51.27 -54.83 -46.66
N LYS A 5 51.04 -55.94 -45.94
CA LYS A 5 49.73 -56.54 -45.67
C LYS A 5 49.12 -55.91 -44.40
N LYS A 6 48.07 -55.15 -44.57
CA LYS A 6 47.26 -54.58 -43.47
C LYS A 6 46.56 -55.68 -42.67
N ARG A 7 46.91 -55.85 -41.38
CA ARG A 7 46.22 -56.73 -40.46
C ARG A 7 44.92 -56.07 -40.05
N GLY A 8 43.79 -56.69 -40.35
CA GLY A 8 42.47 -56.28 -39.88
C GLY A 8 42.34 -56.56 -38.38
N PHE A 9 42.06 -55.55 -37.63
CA PHE A 9 41.71 -55.62 -36.20
C PHE A 9 40.26 -56.03 -36.07
N LYS A 10 39.98 -57.23 -35.55
CA LYS A 10 38.67 -57.66 -35.12
C LYS A 10 38.45 -57.20 -33.65
N ASN A 11 37.80 -56.10 -33.46
CA ASN A 11 37.32 -55.70 -32.16
C ASN A 11 35.78 -55.83 -32.08
N LYS A 12 35.26 -57.05 -31.87
CA LYS A 12 33.82 -57.29 -31.61
C LYS A 12 33.52 -57.70 -30.17
N ALA A 13 34.59 -57.85 -29.33
CA ALA A 13 34.41 -58.28 -27.94
C ALA A 13 34.56 -57.15 -26.89
N SER A 14 35.03 -55.94 -27.28
CA SER A 14 35.19 -54.84 -26.33
C SER A 14 33.96 -53.90 -26.24
N SER A 15 33.16 -53.84 -27.30
CA SER A 15 31.96 -52.99 -27.30
C SER A 15 30.86 -53.49 -26.34
N SER A 16 30.62 -54.79 -26.28
CA SER A 16 29.57 -55.34 -25.41
C SER A 16 29.92 -55.27 -23.90
N LYS A 17 31.21 -55.25 -23.57
CA LYS A 17 31.65 -55.14 -22.17
C LYS A 17 31.69 -53.69 -21.70
N ALA A 18 31.95 -52.74 -22.59
CA ALA A 18 31.88 -51.33 -22.31
C ALA A 18 30.41 -50.86 -22.16
N GLU A 19 29.51 -51.30 -23.05
CA GLU A 19 28.06 -51.05 -22.94
C GLU A 19 27.43 -51.67 -21.67
N ALA A 20 27.91 -52.85 -21.24
CA ALA A 20 27.43 -53.49 -20.00
C ALA A 20 27.95 -52.82 -18.72
N LEU A 21 29.12 -52.16 -18.78
CA LEU A 21 29.69 -51.37 -17.69
C LEU A 21 29.02 -49.97 -17.60
N GLU A 22 28.69 -49.38 -18.73
CA GLU A 22 27.96 -48.12 -18.80
C GLU A 22 26.55 -48.24 -18.21
N LYS A 23 25.85 -49.33 -18.46
CA LYS A 23 24.53 -49.62 -17.88
C LYS A 23 24.54 -49.86 -16.36
N LYS A 24 25.69 -50.12 -15.74
CA LYS A 24 25.85 -50.30 -14.29
C LYS A 24 26.41 -49.10 -13.57
N SER A 25 26.77 -48.03 -14.26
CA SER A 25 27.29 -46.81 -13.65
C SER A 25 26.13 -45.94 -13.17
N THR A 26 26.11 -45.60 -11.88
CA THR A 26 25.14 -44.68 -11.30
C THR A 26 25.16 -43.32 -12.00
N THR A 27 26.31 -42.87 -12.44
CA THR A 27 26.51 -41.63 -13.20
C THR A 27 25.86 -41.71 -14.59
N ALA A 28 26.06 -42.83 -15.33
CA ALA A 28 25.43 -43.04 -16.63
C ALA A 28 23.90 -43.10 -16.52
N ASN A 29 23.37 -43.71 -15.45
CA ASN A 29 21.91 -43.71 -15.19
C ASN A 29 21.38 -42.30 -14.90
N VAL A 30 22.11 -41.47 -14.15
CA VAL A 30 21.72 -40.06 -13.91
C VAL A 30 21.72 -39.25 -15.21
N PHE A 31 22.75 -39.41 -16.04
CA PHE A 31 22.81 -38.72 -17.35
C PHE A 31 21.69 -39.18 -18.29
N ASN A 32 21.41 -40.49 -18.36
CA ASN A 32 20.32 -41.02 -19.16
C ASN A 32 18.94 -40.53 -18.67
N THR A 33 18.73 -40.42 -17.36
CA THR A 33 17.48 -39.89 -16.79
C THR A 33 17.31 -38.40 -17.05
N LEU A 34 18.42 -37.63 -17.06
CA LEU A 34 18.42 -36.22 -17.44
C LEU A 34 18.19 -36.05 -18.95
N ASP A 35 18.77 -36.90 -19.79
CA ASP A 35 18.54 -36.87 -21.23
C ASP A 35 17.13 -37.29 -21.62
N GLU A 36 16.57 -38.32 -20.98
CA GLU A 36 15.17 -38.74 -21.16
C GLU A 36 14.19 -37.64 -20.71
N GLY A 37 14.44 -37.01 -19.54
CA GLY A 37 13.65 -35.88 -19.05
C GLY A 37 13.76 -34.66 -19.98
N SER A 38 14.94 -34.37 -20.52
CA SER A 38 15.17 -33.31 -21.51
C SER A 38 14.42 -33.61 -22.81
N SER A 39 14.51 -34.84 -23.33
CA SER A 39 13.82 -35.22 -24.57
C SER A 39 12.29 -35.20 -24.45
N GLN A 40 11.73 -35.62 -23.32
CA GLN A 40 10.30 -35.55 -23.07
C GLN A 40 9.79 -34.10 -22.99
N THR A 41 10.53 -33.23 -22.29
CA THR A 41 10.22 -31.81 -22.22
C THR A 41 10.29 -31.15 -23.60
N GLN A 42 11.31 -31.48 -24.39
CA GLN A 42 11.49 -30.95 -25.73
C GLN A 42 10.34 -31.40 -26.66
N GLN A 43 9.97 -32.68 -26.65
CA GLN A 43 8.83 -33.21 -27.42
C GLN A 43 7.50 -32.58 -26.99
N TRP A 44 7.30 -32.33 -25.69
CA TRP A 44 6.11 -31.65 -25.19
C TRP A 44 6.03 -30.20 -25.70
N VAL A 45 7.16 -29.47 -25.64
CA VAL A 45 7.25 -28.10 -26.16
C VAL A 45 6.97 -28.06 -27.65
N GLU A 46 7.61 -28.95 -28.45
CA GLU A 46 7.39 -29.04 -29.90
C GLU A 46 5.92 -29.34 -30.24
N ARG A 47 5.30 -30.29 -29.53
CA ARG A 47 3.88 -30.65 -29.74
C ARG A 47 2.93 -29.52 -29.37
N ASN A 48 3.30 -28.66 -28.41
CA ASN A 48 2.46 -27.57 -27.93
C ASN A 48 2.94 -26.19 -28.40
N GLN A 49 3.94 -26.13 -29.28
CA GLN A 49 4.59 -24.89 -29.72
C GLN A 49 3.59 -23.81 -30.14
N ASN A 50 2.61 -24.15 -30.96
CA ASN A 50 1.61 -23.19 -31.42
C ASN A 50 0.70 -22.67 -30.30
N LYS A 51 0.40 -23.52 -29.30
CA LYS A 51 -0.38 -23.10 -28.11
C LYS A 51 0.44 -22.18 -27.22
N ILE A 52 1.73 -22.52 -27.01
CA ILE A 52 2.66 -21.71 -26.23
C ILE A 52 2.86 -20.35 -26.89
N LEU A 53 3.12 -20.31 -28.20
CA LEU A 53 3.24 -19.07 -28.96
C LEU A 53 1.95 -18.24 -28.94
N GLY A 54 0.79 -18.89 -29.05
CA GLY A 54 -0.50 -18.23 -28.91
C GLY A 54 -0.69 -17.60 -27.52
N LEU A 55 -0.35 -18.33 -26.45
CA LEU A 55 -0.41 -17.82 -25.09
C LEU A 55 0.54 -16.62 -24.87
N VAL A 56 1.79 -16.75 -25.34
CA VAL A 56 2.78 -15.65 -25.26
C VAL A 56 2.30 -14.42 -26.03
N ALA A 57 1.71 -14.60 -27.22
CA ALA A 57 1.16 -13.51 -28.01
C ALA A 57 0.03 -12.79 -27.27
N VAL A 58 -0.90 -13.53 -26.65
CA VAL A 58 -2.01 -12.95 -25.87
C VAL A 58 -1.47 -12.16 -24.67
N ILE A 59 -0.52 -12.74 -23.92
CA ILE A 59 0.11 -12.05 -22.78
C ILE A 59 0.81 -10.76 -23.26
N SER A 60 1.54 -10.83 -24.37
CA SER A 60 2.24 -9.67 -24.94
C SER A 60 1.27 -8.55 -25.32
N ILE A 61 0.14 -8.88 -25.95
CA ILE A 61 -0.90 -7.90 -26.31
C ILE A 61 -1.47 -7.24 -25.06
N ILE A 62 -1.74 -8.01 -24.00
CA ILE A 62 -2.25 -7.47 -22.73
C ILE A 62 -1.21 -6.51 -22.12
N VAL A 63 0.05 -6.92 -22.05
CA VAL A 63 1.13 -6.07 -21.48
C VAL A 63 1.30 -4.77 -22.28
N ILE A 64 1.32 -4.86 -23.62
CA ILE A 64 1.41 -3.68 -24.49
C ILE A 64 0.17 -2.79 -24.30
N GLY A 65 -1.03 -3.37 -24.23
CA GLY A 65 -2.27 -2.63 -24.00
C GLY A 65 -2.28 -1.88 -22.67
N VAL A 66 -1.87 -2.53 -21.58
CA VAL A 66 -1.74 -1.91 -20.26
C VAL A 66 -0.69 -0.78 -20.26
N PHE A 67 0.45 -1.02 -20.90
CA PHE A 67 1.50 -0.01 -21.01
C PHE A 67 1.05 1.21 -21.83
N ALA A 68 0.41 0.99 -22.99
CA ALA A 68 -0.12 2.04 -23.83
C ALA A 68 -1.21 2.86 -23.11
N TYR A 69 -2.13 2.18 -22.40
CA TYR A 69 -3.15 2.84 -21.58
C TYR A 69 -2.51 3.72 -20.49
N SER A 70 -1.50 3.19 -19.77
CA SER A 70 -0.79 3.94 -18.75
C SER A 70 -0.15 5.21 -19.31
N LYS A 71 0.59 5.08 -20.42
CA LYS A 71 1.37 6.19 -21.00
C LYS A 71 0.53 7.22 -21.74
N LEU A 72 -0.52 6.78 -22.45
CA LEU A 72 -1.28 7.67 -23.33
C LEU A 72 -2.53 8.27 -22.66
N ILE A 73 -3.03 7.61 -21.60
CA ILE A 73 -4.28 8.04 -20.95
C ILE A 73 -4.06 8.36 -19.48
N LYS A 74 -3.51 7.41 -18.69
CA LYS A 74 -3.42 7.58 -17.24
C LYS A 74 -2.44 8.69 -16.85
N GLU A 75 -1.20 8.65 -17.32
CA GLU A 75 -0.19 9.64 -16.96
C GLU A 75 -0.54 11.08 -17.38
N PRO A 76 -1.02 11.36 -18.62
CA PRO A 76 -1.47 12.70 -18.98
C PRO A 76 -2.65 13.20 -18.14
N LYS A 77 -3.63 12.31 -17.83
CA LYS A 77 -4.76 12.64 -16.96
C LYS A 77 -4.28 13.00 -15.55
N GLU A 78 -3.35 12.22 -15.00
CA GLU A 78 -2.74 12.45 -13.68
C GLU A 78 -2.01 13.80 -13.61
N SER A 79 -1.12 14.04 -14.58
CA SER A 79 -0.38 15.30 -14.67
C SER A 79 -1.29 16.52 -14.79
N ASN A 80 -2.35 16.43 -15.61
CA ASN A 80 -3.34 17.49 -15.74
C ASN A 80 -4.09 17.73 -14.42
N ALA A 81 -4.48 16.65 -13.73
CA ALA A 81 -5.17 16.72 -12.45
C ALA A 81 -4.33 17.43 -11.38
N PHE A 82 -3.05 17.09 -11.23
CA PHE A 82 -2.14 17.77 -10.30
C PHE A 82 -1.93 19.26 -10.68
N ASN A 83 -1.77 19.58 -11.96
CA ASN A 83 -1.64 20.95 -12.41
C ASN A 83 -2.88 21.79 -12.07
N LYS A 84 -4.07 21.23 -12.27
CA LYS A 84 -5.34 21.90 -11.92
C LYS A 84 -5.53 22.03 -10.40
N MET A 85 -5.07 21.04 -9.61
CA MET A 85 -5.18 21.03 -8.16
C MET A 85 -4.28 22.10 -7.48
N TYR A 86 -3.23 22.55 -8.13
CA TYR A 86 -2.23 23.46 -7.54
C TYR A 86 -2.84 24.73 -6.94
N PHE A 87 -3.80 25.35 -7.62
CA PHE A 87 -4.49 26.56 -7.12
C PHE A 87 -5.22 26.27 -5.81
N ALA A 88 -6.02 25.20 -5.77
CA ALA A 88 -6.78 24.81 -4.60
C ALA A 88 -5.86 24.44 -3.43
N GLN A 89 -4.74 23.76 -3.69
CA GLN A 89 -3.73 23.44 -2.68
C GLN A 89 -3.10 24.71 -2.10
N LYS A 90 -2.72 25.66 -2.95
CA LYS A 90 -2.19 26.94 -2.49
C LYS A 90 -3.19 27.71 -1.61
N LYS A 91 -4.49 27.71 -1.97
CA LYS A 91 -5.53 28.32 -1.15
C LYS A 91 -5.76 27.61 0.18
N PHE A 92 -5.63 26.29 0.21
CA PHE A 92 -5.64 25.51 1.45
C PHE A 92 -4.47 25.92 2.36
N ASP A 93 -3.25 25.99 1.83
CA ASP A 93 -2.06 26.37 2.60
C ASP A 93 -2.21 27.79 3.19
N GLU A 94 -2.70 28.75 2.39
CA GLU A 94 -3.02 30.11 2.85
C GLU A 94 -4.09 30.06 3.97
N ALA A 95 -5.14 29.26 3.80
CA ALA A 95 -6.21 29.12 4.78
C ALA A 95 -5.72 28.57 6.12
N VAL A 96 -4.82 27.57 6.08
CA VAL A 96 -4.21 26.98 7.29
C VAL A 96 -3.39 28.00 8.08
N LEU A 97 -2.62 28.84 7.37
CA LEU A 97 -1.75 29.84 8.01
C LEU A 97 -2.52 30.88 8.80
N ILE A 98 -3.68 31.33 8.31
CA ILE A 98 -4.45 32.42 8.93
C ILE A 98 -5.80 31.96 9.48
N ASN A 99 -6.09 30.66 9.46
CA ASN A 99 -7.34 30.03 9.91
C ASN A 99 -8.59 30.74 9.34
N ASN A 100 -8.72 30.76 8.01
CA ASN A 100 -9.74 31.54 7.29
C ASN A 100 -10.70 30.64 6.50
N ASP A 101 -11.96 30.58 6.94
CA ASP A 101 -13.01 29.76 6.32
C ASP A 101 -13.32 30.14 4.87
N SER A 102 -13.20 31.45 4.51
CA SER A 102 -13.43 31.89 3.14
C SER A 102 -12.38 31.31 2.19
N LEU A 103 -11.12 31.19 2.64
CA LEU A 103 -10.06 30.56 1.84
C LEU A 103 -10.26 29.05 1.75
N TYR A 104 -10.74 28.38 2.80
CA TYR A 104 -11.13 26.98 2.72
C TYR A 104 -12.25 26.78 1.70
N ASN A 105 -13.26 27.65 1.68
CA ASN A 105 -14.33 27.60 0.69
C ASN A 105 -13.82 27.79 -0.75
N ILE A 106 -12.87 28.72 -0.99
CA ILE A 106 -12.23 28.91 -2.30
C ILE A 106 -11.42 27.67 -2.68
N ALA A 107 -10.66 27.09 -1.74
CA ALA A 107 -9.92 25.86 -2.00
C ALA A 107 -10.84 24.67 -2.33
N LEU A 108 -12.00 24.55 -1.68
CA LEU A 108 -12.98 23.51 -1.96
C LEU A 108 -13.67 23.68 -3.32
N ASN A 109 -14.19 24.87 -3.60
CA ASN A 109 -15.09 25.10 -4.72
C ASN A 109 -14.41 25.71 -5.95
N GLY A 110 -13.22 26.27 -5.79
CA GLY A 110 -12.53 27.03 -6.84
C GLY A 110 -13.03 28.47 -6.97
N ASP A 111 -12.65 29.10 -8.08
CA ASP A 111 -13.14 30.39 -8.52
C ASP A 111 -13.51 30.34 -10.03
N ASP A 112 -13.84 31.47 -10.63
CA ASP A 112 -14.26 31.55 -12.04
C ASP A 112 -13.22 31.01 -13.04
N LEU A 113 -11.95 30.93 -12.64
CA LEU A 113 -10.83 30.55 -13.50
C LEU A 113 -10.16 29.24 -13.10
N ASN A 114 -10.28 28.84 -11.83
CA ASN A 114 -9.52 27.77 -11.24
C ASN A 114 -10.42 26.73 -10.54
N MET A 115 -10.09 25.48 -10.73
CA MET A 115 -10.81 24.38 -10.06
C MET A 115 -10.53 24.33 -8.57
N GLY A 116 -11.57 24.05 -7.79
CA GLY A 116 -11.46 23.63 -6.40
C GLY A 116 -11.28 22.12 -6.26
N MET A 117 -11.02 21.66 -5.03
CA MET A 117 -10.80 20.24 -4.73
C MET A 117 -12.00 19.37 -5.12
N LEU A 118 -13.23 19.86 -4.97
CA LEU A 118 -14.43 19.09 -5.32
C LEU A 118 -14.54 18.84 -6.82
N GLN A 119 -14.21 19.83 -7.64
CA GLN A 119 -14.17 19.68 -9.10
C GLN A 119 -13.05 18.71 -9.53
N ILE A 120 -11.89 18.75 -8.87
CA ILE A 120 -10.79 17.78 -9.11
C ILE A 120 -11.25 16.35 -8.80
N ILE A 121 -12.01 16.15 -7.72
CA ILE A 121 -12.56 14.83 -7.37
C ILE A 121 -13.49 14.32 -8.46
N ASP A 122 -14.36 15.17 -8.97
CA ASP A 122 -15.39 14.79 -9.94
C ASP A 122 -14.79 14.56 -11.35
N GLU A 123 -13.97 15.47 -11.85
CA GLU A 123 -13.46 15.41 -13.22
C GLU A 123 -12.30 14.43 -13.40
N PHE A 124 -11.46 14.30 -12.37
CA PHE A 124 -10.26 13.46 -12.43
C PHE A 124 -10.38 12.17 -11.61
N GLY A 125 -11.58 11.69 -11.38
CA GLY A 125 -11.82 10.45 -10.65
C GLY A 125 -10.91 9.30 -11.10
N GLY A 126 -10.35 8.56 -10.12
CA GLY A 126 -9.41 7.46 -10.35
C GLY A 126 -7.94 7.88 -10.51
N THR A 127 -7.60 9.18 -10.36
CA THR A 127 -6.23 9.69 -10.28
C THR A 127 -5.77 9.81 -8.82
N ASP A 128 -4.45 9.82 -8.61
CA ASP A 128 -3.87 10.06 -7.29
C ASP A 128 -4.14 11.50 -6.82
N ALA A 129 -4.17 12.46 -7.75
CA ALA A 129 -4.58 13.84 -7.47
C ALA A 129 -6.02 13.91 -6.94
N SER A 130 -6.98 13.23 -7.59
CA SER A 130 -8.37 13.15 -7.11
C SER A 130 -8.46 12.50 -5.73
N ASN A 131 -7.68 11.45 -5.50
CA ASN A 131 -7.64 10.80 -4.19
C ASN A 131 -7.06 11.74 -3.11
N LEU A 132 -5.97 12.45 -3.41
CA LEU A 132 -5.39 13.45 -2.51
C LEU A 132 -6.35 14.64 -2.26
N ALA A 133 -7.10 15.05 -3.28
CA ALA A 133 -8.13 16.09 -3.15
C ALA A 133 -9.23 15.70 -2.14
N LYS A 134 -9.57 14.41 -2.02
CA LYS A 134 -10.49 13.93 -0.96
C LYS A 134 -9.92 14.16 0.43
N TYR A 135 -8.64 13.89 0.64
CA TYR A 135 -7.97 14.16 1.91
C TYR A 135 -8.04 15.64 2.26
N TYR A 136 -7.62 16.52 1.35
CA TYR A 136 -7.69 17.96 1.57
C TYR A 136 -9.12 18.44 1.84
N SER A 137 -10.09 17.97 1.05
CA SER A 137 -11.51 18.32 1.26
C SER A 137 -11.99 17.89 2.64
N GLY A 138 -11.67 16.67 3.06
CA GLY A 138 -12.05 16.19 4.38
C GLY A 138 -11.44 17.00 5.52
N ILE A 139 -10.16 17.39 5.40
CA ILE A 139 -9.50 18.27 6.39
C ILE A 139 -10.12 19.67 6.40
N MET A 140 -10.42 20.23 5.25
CA MET A 140 -11.08 21.56 5.16
C MET A 140 -12.47 21.53 5.82
N TYR A 141 -13.27 20.53 5.52
CA TYR A 141 -14.60 20.36 6.17
C TYR A 141 -14.47 20.19 7.68
N LEU A 142 -13.46 19.45 8.17
CA LEU A 142 -13.17 19.34 9.61
C LEU A 142 -12.89 20.71 10.23
N LYS A 143 -12.06 21.52 9.56
CA LYS A 143 -11.68 22.87 10.01
C LYS A 143 -12.88 23.85 10.03
N MET A 144 -13.81 23.68 9.09
CA MET A 144 -15.03 24.47 9.01
C MET A 144 -16.19 23.90 9.86
N ASN A 145 -15.92 22.88 10.70
CA ASN A 145 -16.91 22.21 11.56
C ASN A 145 -18.03 21.49 10.79
N ASP A 146 -17.83 21.18 9.51
CA ASP A 146 -18.72 20.32 8.73
C ASP A 146 -18.28 18.87 8.86
N TYR A 147 -18.50 18.29 10.03
CA TYR A 147 -18.05 16.94 10.38
C TYR A 147 -18.62 15.83 9.49
N PRO A 148 -19.92 15.87 9.08
CA PRO A 148 -20.45 14.86 8.18
C PRO A 148 -19.73 14.80 6.83
N ASN A 149 -19.43 15.95 6.21
CA ASN A 149 -18.67 16.00 4.97
C ASN A 149 -17.20 15.63 5.20
N SER A 150 -16.59 16.02 6.31
CA SER A 150 -15.25 15.59 6.69
C SER A 150 -15.14 14.06 6.70
N ILE A 151 -16.04 13.38 7.44
CA ILE A 151 -16.10 11.92 7.51
C ILE A 151 -16.29 11.32 6.10
N LYS A 152 -17.22 11.86 5.31
CA LYS A 152 -17.51 11.40 3.95
C LYS A 152 -16.25 11.40 3.07
N TYR A 153 -15.53 12.51 3.03
CA TYR A 153 -14.37 12.64 2.13
C TYR A 153 -13.15 11.86 2.63
N LEU A 154 -12.86 11.90 3.94
CA LEU A 154 -11.75 11.15 4.52
C LEU A 154 -11.96 9.63 4.45
N SER A 155 -13.19 9.14 4.58
CA SER A 155 -13.49 7.71 4.45
C SER A 155 -13.33 7.19 3.02
N ASN A 156 -13.39 8.08 2.01
CA ASN A 156 -13.16 7.76 0.61
C ASN A 156 -11.72 8.02 0.14
N PHE A 157 -10.83 8.42 1.05
CA PHE A 157 -9.41 8.57 0.83
C PHE A 157 -8.67 7.27 1.17
N SER A 158 -7.63 6.93 0.43
CA SER A 158 -6.73 5.82 0.73
C SER A 158 -5.28 6.20 0.44
N SER A 159 -4.34 5.68 1.21
CA SER A 159 -2.91 5.93 1.01
C SER A 159 -2.08 4.77 1.51
N ASP A 160 -1.01 4.44 0.77
CA ASP A 160 0.03 3.51 1.20
C ASP A 160 1.04 4.19 2.13
N ASP A 161 1.04 5.53 2.21
CA ASP A 161 1.80 6.27 3.20
C ASP A 161 1.20 6.08 4.59
N ILE A 162 1.99 5.48 5.47
CA ILE A 162 1.61 5.10 6.83
C ILE A 162 1.17 6.31 7.65
N LEU A 163 1.90 7.43 7.53
CA LEU A 163 1.59 8.65 8.29
C LEU A 163 0.30 9.29 7.77
N LEU A 164 0.20 9.48 6.46
CA LEU A 164 -0.96 10.12 5.86
C LEU A 164 -2.26 9.31 6.06
N SER A 165 -2.18 7.98 5.95
CA SER A 165 -3.29 7.07 6.25
C SER A 165 -3.73 7.16 7.71
N SER A 166 -2.74 7.22 8.65
CA SER A 166 -3.01 7.39 10.07
C SER A 166 -3.66 8.75 10.38
N LEU A 167 -3.14 9.84 9.78
CA LEU A 167 -3.71 11.18 9.96
C LEU A 167 -5.14 11.29 9.43
N ALA A 168 -5.42 10.72 8.25
CA ALA A 168 -6.78 10.68 7.71
C ALA A 168 -7.74 9.91 8.63
N THR A 169 -7.32 8.72 9.07
CA THR A 169 -8.11 7.88 9.98
C THR A 169 -8.37 8.58 11.32
N GLY A 170 -7.36 9.21 11.88
CA GLY A 170 -7.49 9.94 13.14
C GLY A 170 -8.33 11.21 13.02
N SER A 171 -8.31 11.89 11.87
CA SER A 171 -9.16 13.04 11.59
C SER A 171 -10.65 12.66 11.49
N ILE A 172 -10.96 11.44 11.02
CA ILE A 172 -12.33 10.90 11.13
C ILE A 172 -12.71 10.74 12.60
N GLY A 173 -11.80 10.24 13.44
CA GLY A 173 -12.00 10.18 14.88
C GLY A 173 -12.24 11.55 15.51
N ASP A 174 -11.51 12.60 15.06
CA ASP A 174 -11.74 13.97 15.49
C ASP A 174 -13.16 14.44 15.15
N ALA A 175 -13.62 14.20 13.92
CA ALA A 175 -14.96 14.56 13.48
C ALA A 175 -16.05 13.84 14.31
N PHE A 176 -15.89 12.55 14.60
CA PHE A 176 -16.82 11.82 15.48
C PHE A 176 -16.81 12.34 16.91
N SER A 177 -15.62 12.70 17.43
CA SER A 177 -15.48 13.29 18.77
C SER A 177 -16.25 14.62 18.90
N GLU A 178 -16.17 15.47 17.88
CA GLU A 178 -16.90 16.75 17.82
C GLU A 178 -18.41 16.54 17.69
N LEU A 179 -18.84 15.47 17.04
CA LEU A 179 -20.25 15.05 16.99
C LEU A 179 -20.73 14.39 18.29
N ASN A 180 -19.89 14.28 19.32
CA ASN A 180 -20.14 13.54 20.56
C ASN A 180 -20.41 12.04 20.37
N GLN A 181 -20.01 11.47 19.22
CA GLN A 181 -20.06 10.04 18.93
C GLN A 181 -18.77 9.39 19.43
N PHE A 182 -18.65 9.29 20.78
CA PHE A 182 -17.37 8.96 21.42
C PHE A 182 -16.95 7.50 21.22
N ASP A 183 -17.87 6.56 21.06
CA ASP A 183 -17.53 5.16 20.75
C ASP A 183 -16.90 5.04 19.36
N ASP A 184 -17.47 5.70 18.36
CA ASP A 184 -16.88 5.76 17.01
C ASP A 184 -15.54 6.49 17.02
N ALA A 185 -15.42 7.62 17.71
CA ALA A 185 -14.17 8.34 17.86
C ALA A 185 -13.07 7.46 18.46
N LEU A 186 -13.40 6.69 19.51
CA LEU A 186 -12.47 5.76 20.15
C LEU A 186 -11.96 4.72 19.15
N ASP A 187 -12.85 4.09 18.39
CA ASP A 187 -12.51 3.06 17.43
C ASP A 187 -11.59 3.60 16.32
N TYR A 188 -11.87 4.80 15.80
CA TYR A 188 -11.03 5.44 14.79
C TYR A 188 -9.67 5.86 15.35
N TYR A 189 -9.57 6.37 16.57
CA TYR A 189 -8.27 6.69 17.19
C TYR A 189 -7.43 5.43 17.43
N VAL A 190 -8.05 4.35 17.93
CA VAL A 190 -7.37 3.06 18.08
C VAL A 190 -6.90 2.52 16.72
N LYS A 191 -7.70 2.65 15.67
CA LYS A 191 -7.30 2.27 14.31
C LYS A 191 -6.11 3.11 13.82
N ALA A 192 -6.15 4.42 14.01
CA ALA A 192 -5.08 5.32 13.61
C ALA A 192 -3.76 5.05 14.36
N SER A 193 -3.83 4.68 15.65
CA SER A 193 -2.65 4.40 16.47
C SER A 193 -1.88 3.14 16.05
N LYS A 194 -2.52 2.20 15.32
CA LYS A 194 -1.90 0.94 14.87
C LYS A 194 -0.88 1.11 13.75
N SER A 195 -0.65 2.31 13.29
CA SER A 195 0.33 2.63 12.24
C SER A 195 1.79 2.35 12.61
N ASN A 196 2.10 2.12 13.90
CA ASN A 196 3.46 1.98 14.44
C ASN A 196 4.40 3.13 14.04
N ASN A 197 3.86 4.33 13.93
CA ASN A 197 4.60 5.54 13.61
C ASN A 197 4.88 6.32 14.89
N ASN A 198 6.15 6.69 15.12
CA ASN A 198 6.58 7.38 16.35
C ASN A 198 5.96 8.77 16.55
N TYR A 199 5.34 9.34 15.51
CA TYR A 199 4.64 10.63 15.58
C TYR A 199 3.14 10.44 15.80
N SER A 200 2.47 9.68 14.91
CA SER A 200 1.01 9.56 14.92
C SER A 200 0.49 8.57 15.95
N SER A 201 1.20 7.45 16.21
CA SER A 201 0.71 6.44 17.14
C SER A 201 0.55 6.95 18.56
N PRO A 202 1.53 7.62 19.21
CA PRO A 202 1.34 8.15 20.55
C PRO A 202 0.26 9.22 20.62
N MET A 203 0.16 10.09 19.60
CA MET A 203 -0.89 11.11 19.51
C MET A 203 -2.29 10.50 19.52
N TYR A 204 -2.52 9.46 18.72
CA TYR A 204 -3.84 8.82 18.66
C TYR A 204 -4.12 7.88 19.83
N LEU A 205 -3.10 7.25 20.43
CA LEU A 205 -3.22 6.56 21.71
C LEU A 205 -3.66 7.51 22.82
N PHE A 206 -3.09 8.72 22.87
CA PHE A 206 -3.47 9.72 23.85
C PHE A 206 -4.91 10.18 23.68
N LYS A 207 -5.34 10.45 22.42
CA LYS A 207 -6.73 10.77 22.12
C LYS A 207 -7.67 9.60 22.48
N ALA A 208 -7.31 8.37 22.14
CA ALA A 208 -8.07 7.17 22.51
C ALA A 208 -8.22 7.02 24.03
N GLY A 209 -7.12 7.20 24.79
CA GLY A 209 -7.15 7.18 26.25
C GLY A 209 -8.05 8.26 26.85
N THR A 210 -7.99 9.46 26.28
CA THR A 210 -8.83 10.59 26.72
C THR A 210 -10.33 10.31 26.47
N ILE A 211 -10.68 9.78 25.31
CA ILE A 211 -12.06 9.38 25.01
C ILE A 211 -12.51 8.19 25.86
N ALA A 212 -11.61 7.21 26.11
CA ALA A 212 -11.92 6.10 27.00
C ALA A 212 -12.21 6.57 28.43
N MET A 213 -11.47 7.57 28.95
CA MET A 213 -11.79 8.24 30.23
C MET A 213 -13.19 8.87 30.21
N LYS A 214 -13.53 9.58 29.13
CA LYS A 214 -14.83 10.22 28.97
C LYS A 214 -15.99 9.22 28.92
N LEU A 215 -15.74 8.02 28.40
CA LEU A 215 -16.67 6.90 28.33
C LEU A 215 -16.68 6.03 29.62
N ASN A 216 -15.96 6.42 30.68
CA ASN A 216 -15.74 5.65 31.90
C ASN A 216 -15.13 4.25 31.65
N LYS A 217 -14.42 4.07 30.51
CA LYS A 217 -13.67 2.85 30.18
C LYS A 217 -12.25 2.94 30.75
N PHE A 218 -12.13 3.10 32.07
CA PHE A 218 -10.89 3.46 32.76
C PHE A 218 -9.75 2.46 32.55
N LYS A 219 -10.03 1.15 32.52
CA LYS A 219 -9.02 0.12 32.23
C LYS A 219 -8.43 0.27 30.82
N LYS A 220 -9.25 0.58 29.82
CA LYS A 220 -8.76 0.84 28.46
C LYS A 220 -7.94 2.12 28.40
N ALA A 221 -8.35 3.17 29.12
CA ALA A 221 -7.59 4.40 29.19
C ALA A 221 -6.18 4.16 29.77
N GLU A 222 -6.11 3.43 30.90
CA GLU A 222 -4.84 3.01 31.51
C GLU A 222 -3.95 2.23 30.53
N GLU A 223 -4.53 1.28 29.80
CA GLU A 223 -3.82 0.49 28.78
C GLU A 223 -3.21 1.40 27.70
N TYR A 224 -3.99 2.30 27.10
CA TYR A 224 -3.51 3.19 26.05
C TYR A 224 -2.41 4.13 26.53
N PHE A 225 -2.57 4.70 27.72
CA PHE A 225 -1.55 5.58 28.30
C PHE A 225 -0.27 4.80 28.68
N SER A 226 -0.41 3.54 29.13
CA SER A 226 0.73 2.68 29.44
C SER A 226 1.54 2.30 28.19
N ILE A 227 0.87 2.07 27.05
CA ILE A 227 1.54 1.85 25.77
C ILE A 227 2.37 3.08 25.38
N ILE A 228 1.85 4.30 25.56
CA ILE A 228 2.63 5.51 25.27
C ILE A 228 3.90 5.56 26.13
N LYS A 229 3.77 5.26 27.42
CA LYS A 229 4.91 5.25 28.34
C LYS A 229 5.98 4.24 27.96
N GLN A 230 5.57 3.05 27.54
CA GLN A 230 6.45 1.91 27.27
C GLN A 230 7.08 1.99 25.87
N ASP A 231 6.25 2.22 24.85
CA ASP A 231 6.67 2.08 23.47
C ASP A 231 7.09 3.42 22.83
N TYR A 232 6.61 4.55 23.39
CA TYR A 232 6.87 5.90 22.86
C TYR A 232 7.38 6.88 23.93
N PRO A 233 8.40 6.52 24.74
CA PRO A 233 8.84 7.33 25.89
C PRO A 233 9.38 8.71 25.51
N ASN A 234 9.79 8.90 24.27
CA ASN A 234 10.34 10.16 23.74
C ASN A 234 9.28 11.03 23.03
N SER A 235 8.02 10.61 22.97
CA SER A 235 6.94 11.40 22.35
C SER A 235 6.54 12.60 23.21
N ALA A 236 5.88 13.57 22.59
CA ALA A 236 5.35 14.73 23.32
C ALA A 236 4.30 14.31 24.36
N GLU A 237 3.50 13.30 24.02
CA GLU A 237 2.43 12.74 24.85
C GLU A 237 2.96 12.03 26.10
N ALA A 238 4.19 11.49 26.04
CA ALA A 238 4.79 10.79 27.17
C ALA A 238 5.18 11.71 28.33
N LYS A 239 5.35 13.02 28.11
CA LYS A 239 5.89 13.96 29.13
C LYS A 239 5.12 13.97 30.45
N ASN A 240 3.80 13.82 30.42
CA ASN A 240 2.95 13.84 31.61
C ASN A 240 2.07 12.59 31.72
N ILE A 241 2.44 11.53 31.06
CA ILE A 241 1.57 10.35 30.90
C ILE A 241 1.28 9.64 32.22
N ASP A 242 2.20 9.70 33.19
CA ASP A 242 2.03 9.10 34.53
C ASP A 242 0.83 9.70 35.29
N ALA A 243 0.55 10.98 35.10
CA ALA A 243 -0.61 11.60 35.69
C ALA A 243 -1.92 11.06 35.12
N TYR A 244 -1.95 10.79 33.80
CA TYR A 244 -3.13 10.19 33.14
C TYR A 244 -3.31 8.74 33.54
N ILE A 245 -2.24 7.95 33.65
CA ILE A 245 -2.28 6.57 34.14
C ILE A 245 -2.85 6.56 35.58
N SER A 246 -2.27 7.37 36.47
CA SER A 246 -2.71 7.44 37.86
C SER A 246 -4.18 7.86 38.00
N LYS A 247 -4.63 8.81 37.17
CA LYS A 247 -6.03 9.23 37.12
C LYS A 247 -6.94 8.09 36.65
N SER A 248 -6.53 7.32 35.62
CA SER A 248 -7.31 6.18 35.13
C SER A 248 -7.48 5.11 36.19
N VAL A 249 -6.39 4.78 36.92
CA VAL A 249 -6.41 3.81 38.02
C VAL A 249 -7.30 4.27 39.16
N ALA A 250 -7.17 5.53 39.61
CA ALA A 250 -8.00 6.07 40.70
C ALA A 250 -9.49 6.12 40.36
N SER A 251 -9.84 6.36 39.09
CA SER A 251 -11.24 6.40 38.64
C SER A 251 -11.86 5.02 38.44
N ASN A 252 -11.06 3.93 38.45
CA ASN A 252 -11.49 2.55 38.30
C ASN A 252 -11.79 1.87 39.64
N GLN A 253 -11.52 2.54 40.78
CA GLN A 253 -11.81 2.06 42.13
C GLN A 253 -13.22 2.45 42.54
#